data_6a7cb8953addc593dc5cbf086cdfefd2
#
_entry.id   6a7cb8953addc593dc5cbf086cdfefd2
#
_cell.length_a   1.000
_cell.length_b   1.000
_cell.length_c   1.000
_cell.angle_alpha   90.00
_cell.angle_beta   90.00
_cell.angle_gamma   90.00
#
_symmetry.space_group_name_H-M   'P 1'
#
loop_
_entity.id
_entity.type
_entity.pdbx_description
1 polymer ?
#
loop_
_entity_poly.entity_id
_entity_poly.type
_entity_poly.pdbx_seq_one_letter_code
_entity_poly.pdbx_strand_id
1 'polypeptide(L)'
;MARRRKGRAVTGVLVLDKPVGPSSNQALQRVRHLFNAAKAGHTGNLDPLASGVLPICLGEATKLSQFLLDSDKAYEATVSFGVKTSTGDSEGEVIAEKTAAFLTADQVTAVLASFIGEFDQTPPMYSALKVNGQPLYKLARQGKEVERKARRIEVHSIG
;
A
#
# COMPACT_ATOMS: atom_id res chain seq x y z
N MET A 1 -28.84 -16.56 -13.30
CA MET A 1 -27.87 -16.58 -14.41
C MET A 1 -26.71 -15.66 -14.08
N ALA A 2 -25.47 -16.15 -14.05
CA ALA A 2 -24.29 -15.30 -13.82
C ALA A 2 -24.09 -14.36 -15.02
N ARG A 3 -23.99 -13.07 -14.76
CA ARG A 3 -23.78 -12.03 -15.78
C ARG A 3 -22.46 -12.29 -16.51
N ARG A 4 -22.52 -12.64 -17.81
CA ARG A 4 -21.33 -12.91 -18.63
C ARG A 4 -20.42 -11.68 -18.61
N ARG A 5 -19.20 -11.82 -18.10
CA ARG A 5 -18.22 -10.72 -18.06
C ARG A 5 -17.84 -10.34 -19.48
N LYS A 6 -17.98 -9.06 -19.83
CA LYS A 6 -17.49 -8.53 -21.12
C LYS A 6 -15.96 -8.56 -21.14
N GLY A 7 -15.37 -8.95 -22.27
CA GLY A 7 -13.94 -8.98 -22.51
C GLY A 7 -13.44 -10.38 -22.92
N ARG A 8 -12.14 -10.43 -23.22
CA ARG A 8 -11.42 -11.64 -23.68
C ARG A 8 -11.01 -12.50 -22.49
N ALA A 9 -10.96 -13.81 -22.69
CA ALA A 9 -10.41 -14.76 -21.72
C ALA A 9 -8.86 -14.77 -21.80
N VAL A 10 -8.25 -13.66 -21.41
CA VAL A 10 -6.78 -13.52 -21.33
C VAL A 10 -6.34 -13.99 -19.96
N THR A 11 -5.32 -14.84 -19.89
CA THR A 11 -4.73 -15.34 -18.64
C THR A 11 -3.24 -15.08 -18.62
N GLY A 12 -2.72 -14.54 -17.53
CA GLY A 12 -1.30 -14.26 -17.32
C GLY A 12 -1.06 -13.27 -16.19
N VAL A 13 0.20 -13.02 -15.91
CA VAL A 13 0.67 -12.01 -14.96
C VAL A 13 1.48 -10.97 -15.72
N LEU A 14 1.14 -9.70 -15.52
CA LEU A 14 1.91 -8.55 -15.98
C LEU A 14 2.56 -7.88 -14.77
N VAL A 15 3.87 -7.68 -14.81
CA VAL A 15 4.57 -6.86 -13.82
C VAL A 15 4.57 -5.42 -14.33
N LEU A 16 3.80 -4.57 -13.66
CA LEU A 16 3.66 -3.16 -14.01
C LEU A 16 4.56 -2.32 -13.11
N ASP A 17 5.36 -1.45 -13.70
CA ASP A 17 5.93 -0.31 -12.99
C ASP A 17 4.85 0.79 -12.91
N LYS A 18 4.21 0.89 -11.74
CA LYS A 18 3.15 1.88 -11.53
C LYS A 18 3.77 3.27 -11.39
N PRO A 19 3.45 4.23 -12.27
CA PRO A 19 3.93 5.59 -12.08
C PRO A 19 3.25 6.28 -10.90
N VAL A 20 3.84 7.39 -10.43
CA VAL A 20 3.20 8.34 -9.53
C VAL A 20 1.93 8.91 -10.19
N GLY A 21 0.89 9.16 -9.43
CA GLY A 21 -0.37 9.78 -9.83
C GLY A 21 -1.57 8.83 -9.78
N PRO A 22 -1.64 7.76 -10.59
CA PRO A 22 -2.79 6.85 -10.54
C PRO A 22 -2.76 5.96 -9.29
N SER A 23 -3.93 5.67 -8.72
CA SER A 23 -4.07 4.61 -7.73
C SER A 23 -3.84 3.22 -8.35
N SER A 24 -3.51 2.21 -7.51
CA SER A 24 -3.35 0.82 -7.97
C SER A 24 -4.57 0.31 -8.74
N ASN A 25 -5.79 0.67 -8.32
CA ASN A 25 -7.00 0.29 -9.06
C ASN A 25 -7.13 1.00 -10.41
N GLN A 26 -6.76 2.28 -10.52
CA GLN A 26 -6.76 2.99 -11.81
C GLN A 26 -5.74 2.37 -12.78
N ALA A 27 -4.55 2.03 -12.30
CA ALA A 27 -3.54 1.32 -13.08
C ALA A 27 -4.06 -0.05 -13.55
N LEU A 28 -4.66 -0.83 -12.65
CA LEU A 28 -5.34 -2.09 -12.97
C LEU A 28 -6.38 -1.92 -14.08
N GLN A 29 -7.28 -0.93 -13.98
CA GLN A 29 -8.32 -0.73 -14.99
C GLN A 29 -7.76 -0.34 -16.34
N ARG A 30 -6.67 0.43 -16.40
CA ARG A 30 -5.96 0.74 -17.66
C ARG A 30 -5.41 -0.52 -18.32
N VAL A 31 -4.72 -1.38 -17.55
CA VAL A 31 -4.20 -2.66 -18.04
C VAL A 31 -5.34 -3.57 -18.50
N ARG A 32 -6.38 -3.70 -17.69
CA ARG A 32 -7.55 -4.50 -18.04
C ARG A 32 -8.19 -4.04 -19.35
N HIS A 33 -8.30 -2.74 -19.56
CA HIS A 33 -8.86 -2.16 -20.79
C HIS A 33 -7.94 -2.43 -21.99
N LEU A 34 -6.63 -2.21 -21.85
CA LEU A 34 -5.64 -2.44 -22.90
C LEU A 34 -5.69 -3.88 -23.44
N PHE A 35 -5.81 -4.86 -22.55
CA PHE A 35 -5.92 -6.28 -22.93
C PHE A 35 -7.35 -6.71 -23.24
N ASN A 36 -8.33 -5.83 -23.08
CA ASN A 36 -9.76 -6.16 -23.11
C ASN A 36 -10.06 -7.40 -22.25
N ALA A 37 -9.45 -7.49 -21.06
CA ALA A 37 -9.53 -8.67 -20.22
C ALA A 37 -10.87 -8.74 -19.47
N ALA A 38 -11.52 -9.92 -19.50
CA ALA A 38 -12.78 -10.16 -18.79
C ALA A 38 -12.62 -10.10 -17.26
N LYS A 39 -11.43 -10.48 -16.76
CA LYS A 39 -11.10 -10.52 -15.32
C LYS A 39 -9.67 -10.03 -15.10
N ALA A 40 -9.49 -9.19 -14.08
CA ALA A 40 -8.18 -8.72 -13.65
C ALA A 40 -8.17 -8.44 -12.13
N GLY A 41 -7.00 -8.51 -11.52
CA GLY A 41 -6.74 -8.17 -10.13
C GLY A 41 -5.29 -7.76 -9.93
N HIS A 42 -4.97 -6.98 -8.91
CA HIS A 42 -3.60 -6.65 -8.50
C HIS A 42 -3.24 -7.34 -7.18
N THR A 43 -1.95 -7.48 -6.91
CA THR A 43 -1.42 -8.23 -5.76
C THR A 43 -0.77 -7.34 -4.71
N GLY A 44 -1.08 -6.09 -4.69
CA GLY A 44 -0.58 -5.12 -3.72
C GLY A 44 -1.31 -3.81 -3.86
N ASN A 45 -1.04 -2.89 -2.96
CA ASN A 45 -1.62 -1.56 -2.99
C ASN A 45 -0.49 -0.54 -2.85
N LEU A 46 -0.29 0.25 -3.88
CA LEU A 46 0.57 1.42 -3.88
C LEU A 46 -0.31 2.66 -3.89
N ASP A 47 0.00 3.61 -3.03
CA ASP A 47 -0.69 4.89 -2.97
C ASP A 47 -0.42 5.72 -4.24
N PRO A 48 -1.24 6.74 -4.54
CA PRO A 48 -1.02 7.58 -5.72
C PRO A 48 0.36 8.23 -5.77
N LEU A 49 0.88 8.65 -4.62
CA LEU A 49 2.21 9.25 -4.49
C LEU A 49 3.38 8.27 -4.64
N ALA A 50 3.12 6.97 -4.53
CA ALA A 50 4.14 5.94 -4.66
C ALA A 50 4.23 5.42 -6.10
N SER A 51 5.43 5.10 -6.56
CA SER A 51 5.72 4.35 -7.79
C SER A 51 6.30 2.99 -7.47
N GLY A 52 6.38 2.10 -8.46
CA GLY A 52 7.07 0.82 -8.35
C GLY A 52 6.25 -0.39 -8.78
N VAL A 53 6.74 -1.54 -8.44
CA VAL A 53 6.26 -2.84 -8.91
C VAL A 53 4.85 -3.14 -8.42
N LEU A 54 3.93 -3.32 -9.38
CA LEU A 54 2.54 -3.72 -9.13
C LEU A 54 2.18 -4.90 -10.05
N PRO A 55 2.22 -6.15 -9.57
CA PRO A 55 1.81 -7.28 -10.37
C PRO A 55 0.30 -7.26 -10.64
N ILE A 56 -0.08 -7.40 -11.91
CA ILE A 56 -1.45 -7.45 -12.40
C ILE A 56 -1.72 -8.87 -12.90
N CYS A 57 -2.68 -9.54 -12.26
CA CYS A 57 -3.14 -10.86 -12.67
C CYS A 57 -4.36 -10.74 -13.57
N LEU A 58 -4.35 -11.42 -14.72
CA LEU A 58 -5.44 -11.47 -15.69
C LEU A 58 -6.06 -12.87 -15.71
N GLY A 59 -7.37 -12.95 -15.91
CA GLY A 59 -8.11 -14.21 -16.06
C GLY A 59 -7.89 -15.18 -14.90
N GLU A 60 -7.51 -16.41 -15.20
CA GLU A 60 -7.28 -17.46 -14.18
C GLU A 60 -6.12 -17.16 -13.24
N ALA A 61 -5.12 -16.38 -13.69
CA ALA A 61 -4.01 -15.97 -12.83
C ALA A 61 -4.46 -15.14 -11.61
N THR A 62 -5.66 -14.57 -11.62
CA THR A 62 -6.21 -13.90 -10.43
C THR A 62 -6.38 -14.83 -9.21
N LYS A 63 -6.36 -16.14 -9.42
CA LYS A 63 -6.36 -17.12 -8.32
C LYS A 63 -5.04 -17.16 -7.56
N LEU A 64 -3.95 -16.72 -8.21
CA LEU A 64 -2.62 -16.63 -7.59
C LEU A 64 -2.42 -15.36 -6.77
N SER A 65 -3.32 -14.38 -6.89
CA SER A 65 -3.14 -13.06 -6.25
C SER A 65 -3.01 -13.15 -4.74
N GLN A 66 -3.68 -14.08 -4.07
CA GLN A 66 -3.59 -14.27 -2.62
C GLN A 66 -2.16 -14.66 -2.18
N PHE A 67 -1.48 -15.53 -2.91
CA PHE A 67 -0.11 -15.95 -2.59
C PHE A 67 0.91 -14.81 -2.76
N LEU A 68 0.70 -13.96 -3.76
CA LEU A 68 1.53 -12.80 -4.02
C LEU A 68 1.25 -11.63 -3.05
N LEU A 69 0.05 -11.58 -2.47
CA LEU A 69 -0.28 -10.60 -1.43
C LEU A 69 0.50 -10.83 -0.14
N ASP A 70 0.77 -12.08 0.18
CA ASP A 70 1.47 -12.49 1.42
C ASP A 70 3.00 -12.61 1.24
N SER A 71 3.53 -12.37 0.03
CA SER A 71 4.97 -12.39 -0.21
C SER A 71 5.68 -11.19 0.42
N ASP A 72 6.98 -11.34 0.67
CA ASP A 72 7.85 -10.27 1.14
C ASP A 72 7.85 -9.07 0.20
N LYS A 73 8.06 -7.89 0.76
CA LYS A 73 8.05 -6.62 0.04
C LYS A 73 9.23 -5.76 0.50
N ALA A 74 9.82 -5.06 -0.46
CA ALA A 74 10.82 -4.04 -0.18
C ALA A 74 10.31 -2.67 -0.63
N TYR A 75 10.63 -1.64 0.14
CA TYR A 75 10.26 -0.26 -0.15
C TYR A 75 11.49 0.64 0.04
N GLU A 76 11.60 1.63 -0.83
CA GLU A 76 12.47 2.76 -0.62
C GLU A 76 11.60 3.97 -0.24
N ALA A 77 11.91 4.63 0.87
CA ALA A 77 11.11 5.73 1.38
C ALA A 77 12.00 6.87 1.85
N THR A 78 11.61 8.11 1.52
CA THR A 78 12.22 9.32 2.07
C THR A 78 11.43 9.78 3.28
N VAL A 79 12.09 9.87 4.43
CA VAL A 79 11.49 10.34 5.69
C VAL A 79 11.92 11.76 5.96
N SER A 80 10.98 12.69 6.07
CA SER A 80 11.23 14.08 6.49
C SER A 80 11.08 14.19 8.00
N PHE A 81 12.21 14.40 8.71
CA PHE A 81 12.20 14.60 10.15
C PHE A 81 11.72 16.00 10.53
N GLY A 82 11.13 16.10 11.72
CA GLY A 82 10.67 17.36 12.29
C GLY A 82 9.25 17.75 11.92
N VAL A 83 8.60 17.05 10.99
CA VAL A 83 7.22 17.32 10.57
C VAL A 83 6.35 16.11 10.77
N LYS A 84 5.17 16.29 11.35
CA LYS A 84 4.14 15.27 11.45
C LYS A 84 2.90 15.74 10.70
N THR A 85 2.40 14.91 9.80
CA THR A 85 1.18 15.19 9.05
C THR A 85 0.00 14.34 9.52
N SER A 86 -1.21 14.75 9.18
CA SER A 86 -2.45 14.06 9.55
C SER A 86 -2.56 12.66 8.92
N THR A 87 -1.96 12.45 7.76
CA THR A 87 -1.97 11.18 7.03
C THR A 87 -0.72 10.33 7.28
N GLY A 88 0.36 10.94 7.78
CA GLY A 88 1.68 10.30 7.91
C GLY A 88 2.50 10.29 6.62
N ASP A 89 2.03 10.98 5.58
CA ASP A 89 2.71 11.16 4.30
C ASP A 89 2.74 12.65 3.89
N SER A 90 3.29 12.96 2.72
CA SER A 90 3.45 14.33 2.23
C SER A 90 2.14 14.98 1.74
N GLU A 91 1.03 14.24 1.64
CA GLU A 91 -0.27 14.77 1.19
C GLU A 91 -1.12 15.31 2.36
N GLY A 92 -0.77 14.96 3.61
CA GLY A 92 -1.49 15.38 4.80
C GLY A 92 -1.18 16.80 5.25
N GLU A 93 -2.14 17.40 5.97
CA GLU A 93 -1.91 18.69 6.66
C GLU A 93 -0.88 18.52 7.78
N VAL A 94 -0.02 19.51 7.94
CA VAL A 94 0.95 19.53 9.04
C VAL A 94 0.21 19.73 10.36
N ILE A 95 0.35 18.78 11.29
CA ILE A 95 -0.31 18.80 12.60
C ILE A 95 0.66 19.03 13.77
N ALA A 96 1.96 18.85 13.54
CA ALA A 96 3.00 19.16 14.51
C ALA A 96 4.35 19.39 13.82
N GLU A 97 5.13 20.31 14.37
CA GLU A 97 6.50 20.58 13.95
C GLU A 97 7.44 20.62 15.15
N LYS A 98 8.64 20.07 14.98
CA LYS A 98 9.76 20.18 15.94
C LYS A 98 11.06 20.31 15.17
N THR A 99 12.02 21.05 15.73
CA THR A 99 13.36 21.06 15.14
C THR A 99 13.97 19.65 15.15
N ALA A 100 14.56 19.26 14.03
CA ALA A 100 15.30 18.01 13.88
C ALA A 100 16.82 18.24 13.71
N ALA A 101 17.30 19.47 13.90
CA ALA A 101 18.68 19.85 13.68
C ALA A 101 19.69 19.13 14.62
N PHE A 102 19.21 18.53 15.70
CA PHE A 102 20.01 17.76 16.64
C PHE A 102 20.16 16.27 16.26
N LEU A 103 19.44 15.79 15.24
CA LEU A 103 19.52 14.38 14.82
C LEU A 103 20.82 14.11 14.08
N THR A 104 21.48 13.03 14.48
CA THR A 104 22.66 12.49 13.80
C THR A 104 22.31 11.20 13.04
N ALA A 105 23.12 10.87 12.04
CA ALA A 105 22.95 9.61 11.29
C ALA A 105 23.01 8.39 12.21
N ASP A 106 23.90 8.39 13.21
CA ASP A 106 24.03 7.29 14.16
C ASP A 106 22.78 7.10 15.00
N GLN A 107 22.14 8.19 15.45
CA GLN A 107 20.88 8.14 16.19
C GLN A 107 19.77 7.56 15.34
N VAL A 108 19.67 7.97 14.07
CA VAL A 108 18.68 7.44 13.12
C VAL A 108 18.92 5.94 12.90
N THR A 109 20.17 5.55 12.62
CA THR A 109 20.55 4.14 12.40
C THR A 109 20.23 3.28 13.62
N ALA A 110 20.52 3.75 14.82
CA ALA A 110 20.20 3.02 16.06
C ALA A 110 18.69 2.80 16.24
N VAL A 111 17.86 3.80 15.89
CA VAL A 111 16.40 3.69 15.93
C VAL A 111 15.91 2.71 14.86
N LEU A 112 16.41 2.80 13.63
CA LEU A 112 16.03 1.89 12.55
C LEU A 112 16.32 0.43 12.92
N ALA A 113 17.46 0.15 13.54
CA ALA A 113 17.81 -1.20 13.99
C ALA A 113 16.79 -1.78 14.99
N SER A 114 16.11 -0.95 15.77
CA SER A 114 15.09 -1.40 16.72
C SER A 114 13.79 -1.87 16.07
N PHE A 115 13.59 -1.60 14.77
CA PHE A 115 12.43 -2.08 14.01
C PHE A 115 12.68 -3.40 13.28
N ILE A 116 13.89 -3.96 13.33
CA ILE A 116 14.18 -5.26 12.73
C ILE A 116 13.61 -6.38 13.59
N GLY A 117 12.99 -7.37 12.96
CA GLY A 117 12.37 -8.52 13.59
C GLY A 117 10.86 -8.44 13.63
N GLU A 118 10.26 -9.22 14.51
CA GLU A 118 8.81 -9.34 14.66
C GLU A 118 8.26 -8.41 15.73
N PHE A 119 7.18 -7.70 15.41
CA PHE A 119 6.43 -6.90 16.38
C PHE A 119 4.96 -6.72 15.99
N ASP A 120 4.16 -6.25 16.93
CA ASP A 120 2.75 -5.99 16.70
C ASP A 120 2.52 -4.56 16.25
N GLN A 121 2.00 -4.40 15.03
CA GLN A 121 1.66 -3.11 14.45
C GLN A 121 0.15 -2.86 14.51
N THR A 122 -0.26 -1.77 15.15
CA THR A 122 -1.62 -1.23 14.97
C THR A 122 -1.68 -0.45 13.66
N PRO A 123 -2.48 -0.88 12.68
CA PRO A 123 -2.56 -0.20 11.40
C PRO A 123 -3.02 1.26 11.53
N PRO A 124 -2.48 2.20 10.73
CA PRO A 124 -2.95 3.58 10.75
C PRO A 124 -4.38 3.69 10.22
N MET A 125 -5.11 4.75 10.63
CA MET A 125 -6.44 5.05 10.10
C MET A 125 -6.41 5.35 8.59
N TYR A 126 -5.36 6.00 8.11
CA TYR A 126 -5.12 6.21 6.68
C TYR A 126 -4.49 4.97 6.04
N SER A 127 -5.28 3.89 5.96
CA SER A 127 -4.88 2.63 5.32
C SER A 127 -6.02 2.03 4.49
N ALA A 128 -5.67 1.12 3.58
CA ALA A 128 -6.63 0.39 2.73
C ALA A 128 -7.32 -0.78 3.46
N LEU A 129 -6.97 -1.06 4.70
CA LEU A 129 -7.61 -2.10 5.50
C LEU A 129 -9.09 -1.79 5.69
N LYS A 130 -9.91 -2.85 5.71
CA LYS A 130 -11.35 -2.72 5.82
C LYS A 130 -11.84 -3.13 7.20
N VAL A 131 -12.71 -2.31 7.78
CA VAL A 131 -13.50 -2.64 8.97
C VAL A 131 -14.97 -2.59 8.55
N ASN A 132 -15.72 -3.64 8.81
CA ASN A 132 -17.11 -3.79 8.40
C ASN A 132 -17.35 -3.49 6.90
N GLY A 133 -16.42 -3.95 6.03
CA GLY A 133 -16.50 -3.76 4.59
C GLY A 133 -16.07 -2.39 4.06
N GLN A 134 -15.79 -1.40 4.94
CA GLN A 134 -15.33 -0.05 4.56
C GLN A 134 -13.84 0.12 4.81
N PRO A 135 -13.07 0.68 3.84
CA PRO A 135 -11.66 1.01 4.05
C PRO A 135 -11.48 2.06 5.15
N LEU A 136 -10.46 1.87 5.99
CA LEU A 136 -10.16 2.77 7.11
C LEU A 136 -9.94 4.22 6.67
N TYR A 137 -9.23 4.45 5.55
CA TYR A 137 -9.00 5.81 5.03
C TYR A 137 -10.28 6.58 4.71
N LYS A 138 -11.38 5.87 4.32
CA LYS A 138 -12.68 6.51 4.08
C LYS A 138 -13.35 6.95 5.37
N LEU A 139 -13.18 6.18 6.44
CA LEU A 139 -13.66 6.54 7.78
C LEU A 139 -12.84 7.70 8.35
N ALA A 140 -11.51 7.67 8.18
CA ALA A 140 -10.62 8.75 8.60
C ALA A 140 -10.99 10.10 7.95
N ARG A 141 -11.27 10.11 6.63
CA ARG A 141 -11.74 11.31 5.90
C ARG A 141 -13.09 11.83 6.36
N GLN A 142 -13.89 11.02 7.06
CA GLN A 142 -15.14 11.42 7.70
C GLN A 142 -14.96 11.85 9.15
N GLY A 143 -13.71 11.94 9.63
CA GLY A 143 -13.39 12.24 11.04
C GLY A 143 -13.76 11.10 12.01
N LYS A 144 -14.01 9.89 11.50
CA LYS A 144 -14.36 8.73 12.32
C LYS A 144 -13.11 7.95 12.66
N GLU A 145 -12.91 7.71 13.93
CA GLU A 145 -11.89 6.78 14.43
C GLU A 145 -12.57 5.48 14.87
N VAL A 146 -11.94 4.34 14.53
CA VAL A 146 -12.42 3.01 14.88
C VAL A 146 -11.31 2.21 15.53
N GLU A 147 -11.66 1.29 16.41
CA GLU A 147 -10.71 0.36 17.00
C GLU A 147 -10.07 -0.52 15.92
N ARG A 148 -8.77 -0.68 16.02
CA ARG A 148 -7.95 -1.46 15.07
C ARG A 148 -7.18 -2.51 15.85
N LYS A 149 -7.33 -3.75 15.44
CA LYS A 149 -6.53 -4.84 16.02
C LYS A 149 -5.10 -4.75 15.53
N ALA A 150 -4.16 -4.87 16.44
CA ALA A 150 -2.76 -5.06 16.10
C ALA A 150 -2.59 -6.34 15.28
N ARG A 151 -1.64 -6.34 14.37
CA ARG A 151 -1.25 -7.50 13.57
C ARG A 151 0.24 -7.72 13.67
N ARG A 152 0.65 -8.98 13.71
CA ARG A 152 2.05 -9.36 13.69
C ARG A 152 2.63 -9.02 12.33
N ILE A 153 3.74 -8.32 12.32
CA ILE A 153 4.55 -8.04 11.14
C ILE A 153 6.01 -8.39 11.43
N GLU A 154 6.77 -8.67 10.38
CA GLU A 154 8.19 -8.93 10.45
C GLU A 154 8.92 -7.97 9.50
N VAL A 155 9.98 -7.35 9.99
CA VAL A 155 10.91 -6.53 9.21
C VAL A 155 12.24 -7.29 9.11
N HIS A 156 12.56 -7.76 7.91
CA HIS A 156 13.76 -8.55 7.69
C HIS A 156 15.03 -7.70 7.71
N SER A 157 14.97 -6.51 7.11
CA SER A 157 16.09 -5.57 7.05
C SER A 157 15.61 -4.15 6.87
N ILE A 158 16.41 -3.20 7.32
CA ILE A 158 16.22 -1.77 7.13
C ILE A 158 17.60 -1.11 7.04
N GLY A 159 17.80 -0.23 6.08
CA GLY A 159 19.08 0.42 5.84
C GLY A 159 18.92 1.75 5.12
#